data_971144cce869b99a93c60a7b30bc1cff
#
_entry.id   971144cce869b99a93c60a7b30bc1cff
#
_cell.length_a   1.000
_cell.length_b   1.000
_cell.length_c   1.000
_cell.angle_alpha   90.00
_cell.angle_beta   90.00
_cell.angle_gamma   90.00
#
_symmetry.space_group_name_H-M   'P 1'
#
loop_
_entity.id
_entity.type
_entity.pdbx_description
1 polymer ?
#
loop_
_entity_poly.entity_id
_entity_poly.type
_entity_poly.pdbx_seq_one_letter_code
_entity_poly.pdbx_strand_id
1 'polypeptide(L)' 'MESTTQQAIRAIREKAERSGFTLSDVAYAAGIDKAQVSRWSTGKVIPLYSAVIKLQEACDALVEVRLAQLQKESQQ' A
#
# COMPACT_ATOMS: atom_id res chain seq x y z
N MET A 1 5.27 15.97 14.18
CA MET A 1 4.26 14.93 14.48
C MET A 1 3.53 14.55 13.19
N GLU A 2 3.46 13.27 12.91
CA GLU A 2 2.79 12.80 11.70
C GLU A 2 1.27 12.92 11.87
N SER A 3 0.59 13.27 10.76
CA SER A 3 -0.87 13.26 10.74
C SER A 3 -1.39 11.82 10.74
N THR A 4 -2.66 11.63 11.05
CA THR A 4 -3.32 10.32 10.99
C THR A 4 -3.19 9.72 9.59
N THR A 5 -3.32 10.55 8.56
CA THR A 5 -3.18 10.13 7.17
C THR A 5 -1.77 9.62 6.87
N GLN A 6 -0.74 10.35 7.33
CA GLN A 6 0.65 9.91 7.15
C GLN A 6 0.91 8.59 7.84
N GLN A 7 0.34 8.40 9.04
CA GLN A 7 0.46 7.15 9.77
C GLN A 7 -0.20 6.00 9.01
N ALA A 8 -1.37 6.24 8.42
CA ALA A 8 -2.07 5.23 7.63
C ALA A 8 -1.27 4.83 6.39
N ILE A 9 -0.71 5.81 5.68
CA ILE A 9 0.12 5.55 4.49
C ILE A 9 1.37 4.75 4.88
N ARG A 10 2.01 5.12 5.99
CA ARG A 10 3.18 4.40 6.48
C ARG A 10 2.85 2.94 6.84
N ALA A 11 1.72 2.72 7.50
CA ALA A 11 1.28 1.37 7.84
C ALA A 11 1.04 0.51 6.60
N ILE A 12 0.44 1.11 5.56
CA ILE A 12 0.23 0.43 4.28
C ILE A 12 1.59 0.06 3.66
N ARG A 13 2.54 0.99 3.64
CA ARG A 13 3.87 0.74 3.10
C ARG A 13 4.58 -0.39 3.83
N GLU A 14 4.55 -0.36 5.16
CA GLU A 14 5.20 -1.38 5.98
C GLU A 14 4.60 -2.77 5.72
N LYS A 15 3.28 -2.83 5.62
CA LYS A 15 2.59 -4.09 5.31
C LYS A 15 2.99 -4.63 3.94
N ALA A 16 3.06 -3.74 2.93
CA ALA A 16 3.48 -4.12 1.59
C ALA A 16 4.91 -4.63 1.58
N GLU A 17 5.82 -3.91 2.26
CA GLU A 17 7.24 -4.26 2.30
C GLU A 17 7.47 -5.63 2.94
N ARG A 18 6.68 -5.99 3.95
CA ARG A 18 6.77 -7.32 4.57
C ARG A 18 6.45 -8.45 3.60
N SER A 19 5.71 -8.16 2.54
CA SER A 19 5.38 -9.13 1.51
C SER A 19 6.20 -8.93 0.23
N GLY A 20 7.22 -8.07 0.26
CA GLY A 20 8.12 -7.85 -0.86
C GLY A 20 7.62 -6.84 -1.89
N PHE A 21 6.66 -6.01 -1.53
CA PHE A 21 6.15 -4.97 -2.42
C PHE A 21 6.56 -3.59 -1.94
N THR A 22 6.63 -2.63 -2.87
CA THR A 22 6.88 -1.23 -2.55
C THR A 22 5.55 -0.47 -2.50
N LEU A 23 5.59 0.73 -1.94
CA LEU A 23 4.41 1.61 -1.96
C LEU A 23 4.02 1.96 -3.40
N SER A 24 4.99 2.06 -4.31
CA SER A 24 4.72 2.27 -5.74
C SER A 24 3.90 1.12 -6.34
N ASP A 25 4.20 -0.11 -5.95
CA ASP A 25 3.43 -1.28 -6.40
C ASP A 25 1.98 -1.18 -5.94
N VAL A 26 1.77 -0.76 -4.71
CA VAL A 26 0.42 -0.58 -4.15
C VAL A 26 -0.32 0.52 -4.90
N ALA A 27 0.34 1.65 -5.16
CA ALA A 27 -0.24 2.76 -5.91
C ALA A 27 -0.66 2.30 -7.30
N TYR A 28 0.19 1.58 -7.98
CA TYR A 28 -0.08 1.04 -9.31
C TYR A 28 -1.31 0.12 -9.28
N ALA A 29 -1.36 -0.79 -8.32
CA ALA A 29 -2.49 -1.71 -8.18
C ALA A 29 -3.80 -1.00 -7.86
N ALA A 30 -3.72 0.12 -7.15
CA ALA A 30 -4.89 0.94 -6.81
C ALA A 30 -5.32 1.88 -7.94
N GLY A 31 -4.53 1.98 -9.01
CA GLY A 31 -4.80 2.93 -10.09
C GLY A 31 -4.52 4.38 -9.70
N ILE A 32 -3.61 4.60 -8.76
CA ILE A 32 -3.26 5.93 -8.25
C ILE A 32 -1.83 6.25 -8.66
N ASP A 33 -1.60 7.49 -9.11
CA ASP A 33 -0.28 7.96 -9.50
C ASP A 33 0.65 7.93 -8.28
N LYS A 34 1.83 7.32 -8.44
CA LYS A 34 2.83 7.24 -7.36
C LYS A 34 3.29 8.61 -6.88
N ALA A 35 3.28 9.62 -7.74
CA ALA A 35 3.63 10.98 -7.35
C ALA A 35 2.62 11.55 -6.34
N GLN A 36 1.34 11.23 -6.50
CA GLN A 36 0.32 11.61 -5.54
C GLN A 36 0.55 10.94 -4.19
N VAL A 37 0.81 9.65 -4.20
CA VAL A 37 1.08 8.90 -2.96
C VAL A 37 2.31 9.47 -2.25
N SER A 38 3.33 9.85 -2.99
CA SER A 38 4.53 10.48 -2.43
C SER A 38 4.18 11.79 -1.71
N ARG A 39 3.32 12.62 -2.32
CA ARG A 39 2.87 13.87 -1.70
C ARG A 39 2.08 13.62 -0.41
N TRP A 40 1.27 12.56 -0.40
CA TRP A 40 0.52 12.19 0.79
C TRP A 40 1.44 11.70 1.91
N SER A 41 2.45 10.92 1.58
CA SER A 41 3.37 10.38 2.58
C SER A 41 4.27 11.44 3.20
N THR A 42 4.57 12.53 2.47
CA THR A 42 5.34 13.64 3.00
C THR A 42 4.48 14.70 3.71
N GLY A 43 3.16 14.56 3.64
CA GLY A 43 2.24 15.49 4.29
C GLY A 43 1.97 16.76 3.50
N LYS A 44 2.45 16.87 2.26
CA LYS A 44 2.23 18.05 1.42
C LYS A 44 0.77 18.19 1.00
N VAL A 45 0.09 17.07 0.80
CA VAL A 45 -1.31 17.01 0.38
C VAL A 45 -1.99 15.95 1.21
N ILE A 46 -3.22 16.22 1.66
CA ILE A 46 -4.04 15.27 2.41
C ILE A 46 -4.96 14.57 1.41
N PRO A 47 -4.90 13.24 1.27
CA PRO A 47 -5.76 12.52 0.35
C PRO A 47 -7.19 12.44 0.88
N LEU A 48 -8.13 12.20 -0.03
CA LEU A 48 -9.49 11.85 0.35
C LEU A 48 -9.48 10.48 1.04
N TYR A 49 -10.39 10.29 1.97
CA TYR A 49 -10.52 9.03 2.70
C TYR A 49 -10.68 7.84 1.73
N SER A 50 -11.48 8.04 0.67
CA SER A 50 -11.69 7.00 -0.34
C SER A 50 -10.40 6.57 -1.03
N ALA A 51 -9.46 7.50 -1.22
CA ALA A 51 -8.16 7.18 -1.83
C ALA A 51 -7.31 6.32 -0.88
N VAL A 52 -7.34 6.62 0.41
CA VAL A 52 -6.63 5.82 1.42
C VAL A 52 -7.20 4.40 1.46
N ILE A 53 -8.52 4.27 1.40
CA ILE A 53 -9.18 2.95 1.38
C ILE A 53 -8.77 2.16 0.13
N LYS A 54 -8.69 2.81 -1.03
CA LYS A 54 -8.24 2.14 -2.26
C LYS A 54 -6.81 1.61 -2.13
N LEU A 55 -5.92 2.39 -1.53
CA LEU A 55 -4.55 1.94 -1.26
C LEU A 55 -4.55 0.74 -0.33
N GLN A 56 -5.34 0.79 0.73
CA GLN A 56 -5.41 -0.28 1.70
C GLN A 56 -5.93 -1.57 1.06
N GLU A 57 -7.00 -1.48 0.29
CA GLU A 57 -7.56 -2.64 -0.41
C GLU A 57 -6.58 -3.22 -1.42
N ALA A 58 -5.87 -2.37 -2.17
CA ALA A 58 -4.87 -2.82 -3.12
C ALA A 58 -3.70 -3.52 -2.41
N CYS A 59 -3.26 -2.98 -1.28
CA CYS A 59 -2.21 -3.59 -0.47
C CYS A 59 -2.64 -4.98 0.01
N ASP A 60 -3.86 -5.08 0.54
CA ASP A 60 -4.38 -6.35 1.03
C ASP A 60 -4.48 -7.39 -0.09
N ALA A 61 -4.91 -6.99 -1.28
CA ALA A 61 -5.00 -7.88 -2.44
C ALA A 61 -3.62 -8.39 -2.86
N LEU A 62 -2.60 -7.52 -2.90
CA LEU A 62 -1.24 -7.91 -3.24
C LEU A 62 -0.67 -8.89 -2.21
N VAL A 63 -0.90 -8.61 -0.93
CA VAL A 63 -0.43 -9.48 0.16
C VAL A 63 -1.08 -10.86 0.06
N GLU A 64 -2.38 -10.92 -0.21
CA GLU A 64 -3.09 -12.19 -0.39
C GLU A 64 -2.55 -13.02 -1.55
N VAL A 65 -2.29 -12.36 -2.68
CA VAL A 65 -1.71 -13.03 -3.85
C VAL A 65 -0.34 -13.61 -3.50
N ARG A 66 0.49 -12.85 -2.80
CA ARG A 66 1.82 -13.31 -2.41
C ARG A 66 1.75 -14.49 -1.45
N LEU A 67 0.85 -14.43 -0.46
CA LEU A 67 0.67 -15.53 0.48
C LEU A 67 0.19 -16.80 -0.24
N ALA A 68 -0.73 -16.68 -1.18
CA ALA A 68 -1.20 -17.81 -1.95
C ALA A 68 -0.08 -18.44 -2.79
N GLN A 69 0.78 -17.61 -3.38
CA GLN A 69 1.94 -18.09 -4.13
C GLN A 69 2.93 -18.85 -3.25
N LEU A 70 3.22 -18.31 -2.05
CA LEU A 70 4.13 -18.95 -1.12
C LEU A 70 3.60 -20.30 -0.62
N GLN A 71 2.28 -20.37 -0.35
CA GLN A 71 1.66 -21.62 0.05
C GLN A 71 1.70 -22.66 -1.06
N LYS A 72 1.49 -22.23 -2.29
CA LYS A 72 1.53 -23.12 -3.46
C LYS A 72 2.94 -23.66 -3.66
N GLU A 73 3.96 -22.80 -3.52
CA GLU A 73 5.36 -23.22 -3.67
C GLU A 73 5.76 -24.22 -2.58
N SER A 74 5.28 -24.04 -1.35
CA SER A 74 5.63 -24.92 -0.24
C SER A 74 4.97 -26.27 -0.31
N GLN A 75 3.94 -26.45 -1.15
CA GLN A 75 3.24 -27.72 -1.34
C GLN A 75 3.88 -28.58 -2.42
N GLN A 76 4.87 -28.06 -3.12
CA GLN A 76 5.60 -28.82 -4.13
C GLN A 76 6.84 -29.51 -3.49
#